data_0772d053c545ac8448e2685e3fced950
#
_entry.id   0772d053c545ac8448e2685e3fced950
#
_cell.length_a   1.000
_cell.length_b   1.000
_cell.length_c   1.000
_cell.angle_alpha   90.00
_cell.angle_beta   90.00
_cell.angle_gamma   90.00
#
_symmetry.space_group_name_H-M   'P 1'
#
loop_
_entity.id
_entity.type
_entity.pdbx_description
1 polymer ?
#
loop_
_entity_poly.entity_id
_entity_poly.type
_entity_poly.pdbx_seq_one_letter_code
_entity_poly.pdbx_strand_id
1 'polypeptide(L)'
;MTQPLPDHSLADAVADRLRADIQSGVYAPGDRLVERRLAPLLGVSHIPLREALARLEEEGLVERPPRRGARVASLSARMLEEVSSLRVVLEQFALRQLRGRFTPAARAELQAIVDAMIRAGEQQIGRASCRERV
;
A
#
# COMPACT_ATOMS: atom_id res chain seq x y z
N MET A 1 9.18 -28.32 -25.61
CA MET A 1 9.19 -28.21 -24.12
C MET A 1 9.43 -26.75 -23.79
N THR A 2 8.36 -26.04 -23.48
CA THR A 2 8.42 -24.58 -23.17
C THR A 2 8.80 -24.44 -21.72
N GLN A 3 9.97 -23.84 -21.48
CA GLN A 3 10.42 -23.53 -20.12
C GLN A 3 9.49 -22.49 -19.52
N PRO A 4 8.98 -22.66 -18.29
CA PRO A 4 8.16 -21.63 -17.65
C PRO A 4 8.98 -20.34 -17.55
N LEU A 5 8.32 -19.22 -17.87
CA LEU A 5 8.90 -17.88 -17.70
C LEU A 5 9.30 -17.71 -16.23
N PRO A 6 10.43 -17.01 -15.92
CA PRO A 6 10.83 -16.77 -14.55
C PRO A 6 9.70 -16.05 -13.80
N ASP A 7 9.35 -16.55 -12.62
CA ASP A 7 8.23 -16.08 -11.79
C ASP A 7 8.30 -14.59 -11.38
N HIS A 8 9.48 -13.96 -11.54
CA HIS A 8 9.66 -12.54 -11.25
C HIS A 8 10.49 -11.86 -12.34
N SER A 9 9.85 -11.00 -13.13
CA SER A 9 10.58 -10.13 -14.06
C SER A 9 11.30 -9.00 -13.30
N LEU A 10 12.31 -8.40 -13.92
CA LEU A 10 12.98 -7.23 -13.34
C LEU A 10 11.98 -6.10 -13.03
N ALA A 11 10.94 -5.97 -13.84
CA ALA A 11 9.84 -5.03 -13.60
C ALA A 11 9.04 -5.38 -12.33
N ASP A 12 8.82 -6.67 -12.04
CA ASP A 12 8.16 -7.09 -10.79
C ASP A 12 8.99 -6.73 -9.57
N ALA A 13 10.29 -7.02 -9.59
CA ALA A 13 11.18 -6.67 -8.49
C ALA A 13 11.24 -5.15 -8.24
N VAL A 14 11.22 -4.34 -9.31
CA VAL A 14 11.16 -2.88 -9.21
C VAL A 14 9.81 -2.42 -8.65
N ALA A 15 8.69 -3.01 -9.09
CA ALA A 15 7.36 -2.71 -8.57
C ALA A 15 7.26 -3.04 -7.08
N ASP A 16 7.74 -4.22 -6.66
CA ASP A 16 7.74 -4.65 -5.25
C ASP A 16 8.56 -3.69 -4.38
N ARG A 17 9.73 -3.27 -4.85
CA ARG A 17 10.57 -2.31 -4.15
C ARG A 17 9.86 -0.95 -4.00
N LEU A 18 9.34 -0.38 -5.07
CA LEU A 18 8.62 0.89 -5.02
C LEU A 18 7.36 0.81 -4.18
N ARG A 19 6.63 -0.31 -4.21
CA ARG A 19 5.46 -0.56 -3.36
C ARG A 19 5.85 -0.53 -1.88
N ALA A 20 6.92 -1.21 -1.50
CA ALA A 20 7.44 -1.20 -0.14
C ALA A 20 7.87 0.22 0.30
N ASP A 21 8.54 0.96 -0.58
CA ASP A 21 8.98 2.34 -0.32
C ASP A 21 7.78 3.30 -0.13
N ILE A 22 6.71 3.14 -0.91
CA ILE A 22 5.45 3.89 -0.75
C ILE A 22 4.75 3.52 0.57
N GLN A 23 4.60 2.23 0.85
CA GLN A 23 3.93 1.75 2.06
C GLN A 23 4.68 2.13 3.35
N SER A 24 6.01 2.17 3.31
CA SER A 24 6.83 2.60 4.44
C SER A 24 6.94 4.13 4.59
N GLY A 25 6.37 4.90 3.63
CA GLY A 25 6.38 6.35 3.66
C GLY A 25 7.71 6.98 3.21
N VAL A 26 8.58 6.23 2.54
CA VAL A 26 9.77 6.78 1.85
C VAL A 26 9.33 7.75 0.77
N TYR A 27 8.26 7.40 0.05
CA TYR A 27 7.55 8.29 -0.85
C TYR A 27 6.18 8.60 -0.26
N ALA A 28 5.94 9.88 0.02
CA ALA A 28 4.66 10.35 0.56
C ALA A 28 3.59 10.45 -0.56
N PRO A 29 2.29 10.42 -0.20
CA PRO A 29 1.21 10.70 -1.13
C PRO A 29 1.42 12.03 -1.87
N GLY A 30 1.33 12.02 -3.21
CA GLY A 30 1.57 13.16 -4.08
C GLY A 30 3.02 13.35 -4.54
N ASP A 31 3.99 12.63 -3.96
CA ASP A 31 5.40 12.73 -4.35
C ASP A 31 5.61 12.32 -5.81
N ARG A 32 6.47 13.05 -6.51
CA ARG A 32 6.81 12.77 -7.91
C ARG A 32 7.82 11.63 -8.02
N LEU A 33 7.46 10.61 -8.78
CA LEU A 33 8.31 9.48 -9.13
C LEU A 33 9.02 9.76 -10.46
N VAL A 34 10.14 10.48 -10.38
CA VAL A 34 10.88 10.96 -11.57
C VAL A 34 11.74 9.84 -12.12
N GLU A 35 11.40 9.28 -13.29
CA GLU A 35 12.09 8.14 -13.93
C GLU A 35 13.61 8.35 -14.05
N ARG A 36 14.05 9.57 -14.44
CA ARG A 36 15.48 9.89 -14.58
C ARG A 36 16.27 9.80 -13.27
N ARG A 37 15.60 9.94 -12.14
CA ARG A 37 16.20 9.81 -10.80
C ARG A 37 16.08 8.38 -10.27
N LEU A 38 14.97 7.72 -10.54
CA LEU A 38 14.69 6.37 -10.05
C LEU A 38 15.49 5.29 -10.77
N ALA A 39 15.65 5.40 -12.10
CA ALA A 39 16.36 4.40 -12.89
C ALA A 39 17.79 4.16 -12.39
N PRO A 40 18.66 5.20 -12.24
CA PRO A 40 20.01 4.98 -11.70
C PRO A 40 19.99 4.59 -10.22
N LEU A 41 19.05 5.07 -9.42
CA LEU A 41 18.93 4.72 -8.00
C LEU A 41 18.62 3.22 -7.80
N LEU A 42 17.80 2.66 -8.68
CA LEU A 42 17.39 1.25 -8.64
C LEU A 42 18.30 0.34 -9.49
N GLY A 43 19.28 0.90 -10.19
CA GLY A 43 20.19 0.15 -11.04
C GLY A 43 19.52 -0.49 -12.26
N VAL A 44 18.45 0.10 -12.79
CA VAL A 44 17.68 -0.44 -13.90
C VAL A 44 17.57 0.53 -15.08
N SER A 45 17.24 0.01 -16.26
CA SER A 45 16.91 0.86 -17.41
C SER A 45 15.49 1.44 -17.29
N HIS A 46 15.17 2.39 -18.17
CA HIS A 46 13.84 3.01 -18.18
C HIS A 46 12.70 2.06 -18.54
N ILE A 47 12.96 0.97 -19.29
CA ILE A 47 11.92 0.05 -19.73
C ILE A 47 11.29 -0.69 -18.54
N PRO A 48 12.03 -1.49 -17.74
CA PRO A 48 11.46 -2.19 -16.58
C PRO A 48 10.89 -1.23 -15.54
N LEU A 49 11.45 -0.03 -15.41
CA LEU A 49 10.91 0.98 -14.49
C LEU A 49 9.53 1.48 -14.96
N ARG A 50 9.32 1.72 -16.26
CA ARG A 50 8.01 2.12 -16.80
C ARG A 50 6.96 1.03 -16.68
N GLU A 51 7.36 -0.22 -16.89
CA GLU A 51 6.49 -1.38 -16.68
C GLU A 51 6.08 -1.50 -15.21
N ALA A 52 7.02 -1.34 -14.28
CA ALA A 52 6.76 -1.33 -12.85
C ALA A 52 5.80 -0.20 -12.45
N LEU A 53 6.02 1.03 -12.96
CA LEU A 53 5.13 2.16 -12.70
C LEU A 53 3.73 1.97 -13.29
N ALA A 54 3.61 1.29 -14.44
CA ALA A 54 2.31 0.95 -15.03
C ALA A 54 1.54 -0.04 -14.15
N ARG A 55 2.21 -1.07 -13.60
CA ARG A 55 1.58 -2.01 -12.65
C ARG A 55 1.13 -1.32 -11.37
N LEU A 56 1.96 -0.44 -10.81
CA LEU A 56 1.59 0.34 -9.62
C LEU A 56 0.43 1.31 -9.89
N GLU A 57 0.27 1.79 -11.13
CA GLU A 57 -0.89 2.56 -11.57
C GLU A 57 -2.17 1.70 -11.62
N GLU A 58 -2.08 0.48 -12.16
CA GLU A 58 -3.19 -0.50 -12.14
C GLU A 58 -3.60 -0.87 -10.71
N GLU A 59 -2.64 -0.94 -9.79
CA GLU A 59 -2.89 -1.15 -8.36
C GLU A 59 -3.44 0.09 -7.63
N GLY A 60 -3.47 1.25 -8.29
CA GLY A 60 -3.91 2.52 -7.70
C GLY A 60 -2.92 3.16 -6.73
N LEU A 61 -1.67 2.69 -6.66
CA LEU A 61 -0.61 3.26 -5.82
C LEU A 61 0.09 4.45 -6.47
N VAL A 62 0.04 4.52 -7.80
CA VAL A 62 0.67 5.58 -8.63
C VAL A 62 -0.36 6.15 -9.57
N GLU A 63 -0.29 7.45 -9.81
CA GLU A 63 -1.04 8.16 -10.84
C GLU A 63 -0.08 8.66 -11.92
N ARG A 64 -0.46 8.55 -13.20
CA ARG A 64 0.34 9.01 -14.34
C ARG A 64 -0.46 9.99 -15.22
N PRO A 65 -0.82 11.17 -14.70
CA PRO A 65 -1.56 12.15 -15.49
C PRO A 65 -0.76 12.57 -16.75
N PRO A 66 -1.44 12.75 -17.89
CA PRO A 66 -0.79 13.10 -19.14
C PRO A 66 0.15 14.29 -18.98
N ARG A 67 1.36 14.19 -19.50
CA ARG A 67 2.40 15.24 -19.49
C ARG A 67 2.92 15.68 -18.11
N ARG A 68 2.50 15.03 -17.02
CA ARG A 68 2.89 15.41 -15.64
C ARG A 68 3.82 14.40 -14.96
N GLY A 69 4.09 13.26 -15.63
CA GLY A 69 4.90 12.18 -15.07
C GLY A 69 4.15 11.36 -14.03
N ALA A 70 4.85 10.40 -13.41
CA ALA A 70 4.30 9.55 -12.37
C ALA A 70 4.38 10.24 -11.00
N ARG A 71 3.38 9.99 -10.14
CA ARG A 71 3.36 10.43 -8.75
C ARG A 71 2.66 9.39 -7.88
N VAL A 72 2.99 9.36 -6.60
CA VAL A 72 2.27 8.53 -5.62
C VAL A 72 0.82 9.00 -5.53
N ALA A 73 -0.12 8.06 -5.60
CA ALA A 73 -1.54 8.37 -5.50
C ALA A 73 -1.86 9.00 -4.14
N SER A 74 -2.71 10.03 -4.17
CA SER A 74 -3.18 10.69 -2.95
C SER A 74 -4.65 10.34 -2.73
N LEU A 75 -4.93 9.68 -1.62
CA LEU A 75 -6.31 9.44 -1.20
C LEU A 75 -6.91 10.74 -0.66
N SER A 76 -8.03 11.18 -1.23
CA SER A 76 -8.78 12.29 -0.65
C SER A 76 -9.43 11.86 0.67
N ALA A 77 -9.64 12.80 1.60
CA ALA A 77 -10.34 12.53 2.84
C ALA A 77 -11.72 11.89 2.58
N ARG A 78 -12.43 12.38 1.56
CA ARG A 78 -13.71 11.81 1.13
C ARG A 78 -13.60 10.34 0.72
N MET A 79 -12.57 9.97 -0.08
CA MET A 79 -12.37 8.58 -0.48
C MET A 79 -12.04 7.68 0.71
N LEU A 80 -11.27 8.18 1.69
CA LEU A 80 -11.00 7.47 2.94
C LEU A 80 -12.29 7.24 3.74
N GLU A 81 -13.18 8.24 3.83
CA GLU A 81 -14.48 8.11 4.49
C GLU A 81 -15.38 7.09 3.78
N GLU A 82 -15.45 7.14 2.45
CA GLU A 82 -16.25 6.21 1.65
C GLU A 82 -15.75 4.76 1.82
N VAL A 83 -14.44 4.52 1.73
CA VAL A 83 -13.85 3.18 1.92
C VAL A 83 -14.02 2.70 3.36
N SER A 84 -13.82 3.57 4.35
CA SER A 84 -13.98 3.23 5.76
C SER A 84 -15.42 2.88 6.11
N SER A 85 -16.40 3.62 5.59
CA SER A 85 -17.81 3.32 5.80
C SER A 85 -18.24 2.00 5.19
N LEU A 86 -17.78 1.69 3.98
CA LEU A 86 -18.03 0.40 3.33
C LEU A 86 -17.40 -0.75 4.14
N ARG A 87 -16.18 -0.57 4.60
CA ARG A 87 -15.47 -1.55 5.44
C ARG A 87 -16.24 -1.86 6.72
N VAL A 88 -16.75 -0.83 7.42
CA VAL A 88 -17.57 -1.01 8.64
C VAL A 88 -18.81 -1.85 8.34
N VAL A 89 -19.52 -1.59 7.23
CA VAL A 89 -20.69 -2.38 6.84
C VAL A 89 -20.36 -3.84 6.59
N LEU A 90 -19.26 -4.10 5.86
CA LEU A 90 -18.83 -5.47 5.56
C LEU A 90 -18.38 -6.21 6.82
N GLU A 91 -17.63 -5.56 7.71
CA GLU A 91 -17.20 -6.14 8.98
C GLU A 91 -18.39 -6.45 9.90
N GLN A 92 -19.36 -5.54 10.00
CA GLN A 92 -20.60 -5.79 10.76
C GLN A 92 -21.40 -6.94 10.17
N PHE A 93 -21.50 -7.03 8.85
CA PHE A 93 -22.17 -8.15 8.19
C PHE A 93 -21.47 -9.48 8.51
N ALA A 94 -20.15 -9.54 8.38
CA ALA A 94 -19.35 -10.73 8.71
C ALA A 94 -19.53 -11.15 10.19
N LEU A 95 -19.49 -10.20 11.12
CA LEU A 95 -19.71 -10.46 12.55
C LEU A 95 -21.13 -11.00 12.83
N ARG A 96 -22.16 -10.48 12.14
CA ARG A 96 -23.54 -11.01 12.26
C ARG A 96 -23.64 -12.47 11.80
N GLN A 97 -22.94 -12.86 10.74
CA GLN A 97 -22.89 -14.24 10.25
C GLN A 97 -22.19 -15.19 11.22
N LEU A 98 -21.27 -14.67 12.02
CA LEU A 98 -20.54 -15.43 13.04
C LEU A 98 -21.31 -15.55 14.38
N ARG A 99 -22.47 -14.90 14.50
CA ARG A 99 -23.28 -14.92 15.73
C ARG A 99 -23.62 -16.37 16.12
N GLY A 100 -23.27 -16.76 17.34
CA GLY A 100 -23.46 -18.13 17.85
C GLY A 100 -22.37 -19.12 17.46
N ARG A 101 -21.41 -18.73 16.61
CA ARG A 101 -20.25 -19.57 16.26
C ARG A 101 -18.95 -19.09 16.92
N PHE A 102 -19.00 -18.02 17.69
CA PHE A 102 -17.85 -17.46 18.37
C PHE A 102 -17.49 -18.29 19.60
N THR A 103 -16.37 -19.00 19.51
CA THR A 103 -15.81 -19.69 20.67
C THR A 103 -15.04 -18.70 21.55
N PRO A 104 -14.89 -18.97 22.87
CA PRO A 104 -14.05 -18.14 23.75
C PRO A 104 -12.60 -18.00 23.22
N ALA A 105 -12.06 -19.05 22.62
CA ALA A 105 -10.72 -19.03 22.01
C ALA A 105 -10.64 -18.06 20.81
N ALA A 106 -11.59 -18.13 19.87
CA ALA A 106 -11.65 -17.23 18.73
C ALA A 106 -11.83 -15.75 19.15
N ARG A 107 -12.58 -15.51 20.24
CA ARG A 107 -12.74 -14.18 20.82
C ARG A 107 -11.42 -13.63 21.36
N ALA A 108 -10.66 -14.46 22.09
CA ALA A 108 -9.38 -14.07 22.65
C ALA A 108 -8.35 -13.77 21.55
N GLU A 109 -8.33 -14.56 20.48
CA GLU A 109 -7.46 -14.36 19.33
C GLU A 109 -7.77 -13.04 18.61
N LEU A 110 -9.04 -12.75 18.34
CA LEU A 110 -9.48 -11.49 17.76
C LEU A 110 -9.12 -10.30 18.63
N GLN A 111 -9.31 -10.40 19.95
CA GLN A 111 -8.95 -9.34 20.87
C GLN A 111 -7.44 -9.04 20.82
N ALA A 112 -6.60 -10.09 20.79
CA ALA A 112 -5.15 -9.94 20.67
C ALA A 112 -4.73 -9.23 19.37
N ILE A 113 -5.41 -9.52 18.24
CA ILE A 113 -5.19 -8.85 16.95
C ILE A 113 -5.56 -7.37 17.05
N VAL A 114 -6.73 -7.05 17.59
CA VAL A 114 -7.20 -5.66 17.78
C VAL A 114 -6.23 -4.88 18.65
N ASP A 115 -5.80 -5.44 19.78
CA ASP A 115 -4.84 -4.80 20.68
C ASP A 115 -3.48 -4.56 20.00
N ALA A 116 -3.04 -5.49 19.15
CA ALA A 116 -1.83 -5.32 18.35
C ALA A 116 -1.96 -4.19 17.32
N MET A 117 -3.11 -4.08 16.65
CA MET A 117 -3.40 -3.00 15.70
C MET A 117 -3.42 -1.62 16.38
N ILE A 118 -4.04 -1.51 17.57
CA ILE A 118 -4.07 -0.27 18.34
C ILE A 118 -2.64 0.16 18.71
N ARG A 119 -1.84 -0.75 19.27
CA ARG A 119 -0.43 -0.45 19.60
C ARG A 119 0.40 -0.02 18.38
N ALA A 120 0.20 -0.66 17.23
CA ALA A 120 0.90 -0.29 15.99
C ALA A 120 0.48 1.10 15.50
N GLY A 121 -0.80 1.44 15.60
CA GLY A 121 -1.33 2.77 15.26
C GLY A 121 -0.73 3.89 16.13
N GLU A 122 -0.65 3.68 17.43
CA GLU A 122 -0.04 4.64 18.38
C GLU A 122 1.44 4.88 18.07
N GLN A 123 2.19 3.84 17.70
CA GLN A 123 3.60 3.95 17.33
C GLN A 123 3.81 4.71 16.01
N GLN A 124 2.91 4.55 15.03
CA GLN A 124 2.98 5.28 13.77
C GLN A 124 2.62 6.76 13.93
N ILE A 125 1.60 7.08 14.72
CA ILE A 125 1.21 8.47 15.03
C ILE A 125 2.35 9.19 15.76
N GLY A 126 3.01 8.53 16.70
CA GLY A 126 4.18 9.07 17.41
C GLY A 126 5.36 9.40 16.48
N ARG A 127 5.58 8.59 15.44
CA ARG A 127 6.65 8.83 14.44
C ARG A 127 6.32 9.96 13.46
N ALA A 128 5.05 10.10 13.03
CA ALA A 128 4.60 11.20 12.18
C ALA A 128 4.73 12.54 12.90
N SER A 129 4.32 12.63 14.15
CA SER A 129 4.43 13.83 14.99
C SER A 129 5.88 14.27 15.26
N CYS A 130 6.86 13.36 15.24
CA CYS A 130 8.29 13.70 15.34
C CYS A 130 8.89 14.26 14.05
N ARG A 131 8.34 13.91 12.86
CA ARG A 131 8.84 14.41 11.57
C ARG A 131 8.39 15.83 11.24
N GLU A 132 7.28 16.29 11.81
CA GLU A 132 6.78 17.67 11.61
C GLU A 132 7.48 18.72 12.48
N ARG A 133 8.39 18.33 13.36
CA ARG A 133 9.08 19.24 14.30
C ARG A 133 10.56 19.49 14.01
N VAL A 134 11.01 19.23 12.76
CA VAL A 134 12.39 19.57 12.33
C VAL A 134 12.37 20.57 11.19
#